data_68e061dbef01179bed032acf4f926676
#
_entry.id   68e061dbef01179bed032acf4f926676
#
_cell.length_a   1.000
_cell.length_b   1.000
_cell.length_c   1.000
_cell.angle_alpha   90.00
_cell.angle_beta   90.00
_cell.angle_gamma   90.00
#
_symmetry.space_group_name_H-M   'P 1'
#
loop_
_entity.id
_entity.type
_entity.pdbx_description
1 polymer ?
#
loop_
_entity_poly.entity_id
_entity_poly.type
_entity_poly.pdbx_seq_one_letter_code
_entity_poly.pdbx_strand_id
1 'polypeptide(L)'
;TEPLRPDFDFEALWQAFVTLRQASSGCALKVHYDDPARRRLLKPEAVWEVENAMRLTAPQIRAASVMRTSWHRMLLSIFERFDLIALPTAQVFPFDVGTHWPREVAGRAMDSYHRWMQVSAFATLGGCPAVNVPVGFDDRGRPMGMQLIGRPRGDLAVLKAAVAYETTLPWPAGA
;
A
#
# COMPACT_ATOMS: atom_id res chain seq x y z
N THR A 1 -13.15 -17.33 -8.28
CA THR A 1 -12.31 -16.12 -8.48
C THR A 1 -12.39 -15.69 -9.93
N GLU A 2 -12.42 -14.40 -10.18
CA GLU A 2 -12.34 -13.82 -11.53
C GLU A 2 -11.38 -12.63 -11.53
N PRO A 3 -10.68 -12.38 -12.64
CA PRO A 3 -9.83 -11.20 -12.76
C PRO A 3 -10.66 -9.92 -12.73
N LEU A 4 -10.25 -8.97 -11.89
CA LEU A 4 -10.89 -7.66 -11.76
C LEU A 4 -10.01 -6.59 -12.38
N ARG A 5 -10.58 -5.78 -13.28
CA ARG A 5 -9.92 -4.63 -13.91
C ARG A 5 -10.84 -3.41 -13.80
N PRO A 6 -10.82 -2.70 -12.67
CA PRO A 6 -11.62 -1.48 -12.54
C PRO A 6 -11.18 -0.43 -13.56
N ASP A 7 -12.15 0.24 -14.16
CA ASP A 7 -11.88 1.44 -14.95
C ASP A 7 -11.65 2.62 -14.01
N PHE A 8 -10.39 2.84 -13.67
CA PHE A 8 -9.98 3.86 -12.72
C PHE A 8 -8.56 4.37 -13.03
N ASP A 9 -8.33 5.67 -12.85
CA ASP A 9 -7.01 6.27 -13.02
C ASP A 9 -6.12 5.94 -11.81
N PHE A 10 -5.38 4.83 -11.91
CA PHE A 10 -4.47 4.37 -10.86
C PHE A 10 -3.25 5.26 -10.68
N GLU A 11 -2.86 6.03 -11.70
CA GLU A 11 -1.76 6.99 -11.55
C GLU A 11 -2.22 8.21 -10.75
N ALA A 12 -3.38 8.77 -11.05
CA ALA A 12 -3.96 9.85 -10.25
C ALA A 12 -4.25 9.39 -8.82
N LEU A 13 -4.68 8.14 -8.62
CA LEU A 13 -4.87 7.55 -7.29
C LEU A 13 -3.55 7.47 -6.53
N TRP A 14 -2.46 7.06 -7.19
CA TRP A 14 -1.14 7.04 -6.58
C TRP A 14 -0.67 8.44 -6.16
N GLN A 15 -0.82 9.43 -7.03
CA GLN A 15 -0.48 10.83 -6.70
C GLN A 15 -1.31 11.34 -5.52
N ALA A 16 -2.57 10.96 -5.43
CA ALA A 16 -3.41 11.29 -4.28
C ALA A 16 -2.89 10.62 -2.99
N PHE A 17 -2.45 9.36 -3.06
CA PHE A 17 -1.82 8.67 -1.93
C PHE A 17 -0.59 9.42 -1.43
N VAL A 18 0.34 9.75 -2.34
CA VAL A 18 1.57 10.47 -2.00
C VAL A 18 1.25 11.82 -1.36
N THR A 19 0.33 12.58 -1.95
CA THR A 19 -0.09 13.90 -1.44
C THR A 19 -0.68 13.80 -0.03
N LEU A 20 -1.61 12.86 0.21
CA LEU A 20 -2.23 12.68 1.53
C LEU A 20 -1.23 12.17 2.57
N ARG A 21 -0.32 11.30 2.15
CA ARG A 21 0.75 10.80 3.01
C ARG A 21 1.70 11.93 3.41
N GLN A 22 2.12 12.76 2.48
CA GLN A 22 2.95 13.94 2.77
C GLN A 22 2.23 14.91 3.69
N ALA A 23 0.97 15.24 3.42
CA ALA A 23 0.16 16.11 4.27
C ALA A 23 0.00 15.58 5.71
N SER A 24 0.00 14.26 5.90
CA SER A 24 -0.11 13.63 7.23
C SER A 24 1.27 13.36 7.84
N SER A 25 2.01 12.41 7.26
CA SER A 25 3.29 11.93 7.82
C SER A 25 4.38 12.98 7.74
N GLY A 26 4.47 13.73 6.63
CA GLY A 26 5.46 14.80 6.47
C GLY A 26 5.24 15.91 7.48
N CYS A 27 4.01 16.34 7.71
CA CYS A 27 3.69 17.33 8.74
C CYS A 27 3.99 16.82 10.16
N ALA A 28 3.68 15.55 10.46
CA ALA A 28 3.97 14.95 11.77
C ALA A 28 5.48 14.83 12.05
N LEU A 29 6.28 14.56 11.01
CA LEU A 29 7.74 14.46 11.15
C LEU A 29 8.45 15.82 11.24
N LYS A 30 7.77 16.91 10.94
CA LYS A 30 8.36 18.26 10.91
C LYS A 30 9.03 18.64 12.23
N VAL A 31 8.48 18.27 13.36
CA VAL A 31 9.07 18.52 14.68
C VAL A 31 10.47 17.89 14.85
N HIS A 32 10.73 16.77 14.19
CA HIS A 32 12.05 16.12 14.17
C HIS A 32 12.95 16.72 13.10
N TYR A 33 12.39 17.15 11.99
CA TYR A 33 13.11 17.79 10.90
C TYR A 33 13.66 19.18 11.30
N ASP A 34 12.93 19.96 12.08
CA ASP A 34 13.33 21.30 12.52
C ASP A 34 14.45 21.26 13.59
N ASP A 35 14.60 20.15 14.30
CA ASP A 35 15.69 19.95 15.26
C ASP A 35 16.94 19.37 14.55
N PRO A 36 18.07 20.11 14.45
CA PRO A 36 19.26 19.65 13.75
C PRO A 36 19.83 18.32 14.29
N ALA A 37 19.67 18.04 15.58
CA ALA A 37 20.15 16.79 16.18
C ALA A 37 19.29 15.59 15.77
N ARG A 38 17.96 15.78 15.73
CA ARG A 38 17.01 14.74 15.33
C ARG A 38 16.95 14.55 13.82
N ARG A 39 17.06 15.63 13.05
CA ARG A 39 17.06 15.59 11.57
C ARG A 39 18.14 14.64 11.04
N ARG A 40 19.30 14.58 11.65
CA ARG A 40 20.39 13.67 11.25
C ARG A 40 20.05 12.18 11.42
N LEU A 41 19.04 11.87 12.22
CA LEU A 41 18.55 10.50 12.43
C LEU A 41 17.41 10.12 11.48
N LEU A 42 16.86 11.08 10.74
CA LEU A 42 15.81 10.81 9.76
C LEU A 42 16.39 10.12 8.54
N LYS A 43 15.67 9.11 8.05
CA LYS A 43 15.97 8.50 6.75
C LYS A 43 15.74 9.51 5.62
N PRO A 44 16.44 9.39 4.48
CA PRO A 44 16.24 10.27 3.33
C PRO A 44 14.78 10.40 2.89
N GLU A 45 14.02 9.30 2.94
CA GLU A 45 12.60 9.29 2.61
C GLU A 45 11.76 10.13 3.57
N ALA A 46 12.10 10.12 4.85
CA ALA A 46 11.41 10.93 5.85
C ALA A 46 11.71 12.43 5.64
N VAL A 47 12.95 12.78 5.31
CA VAL A 47 13.33 14.15 4.92
C VAL A 47 12.54 14.57 3.67
N TRP A 48 12.50 13.72 2.64
CA TRP A 48 11.73 13.96 1.41
C TRP A 48 10.22 14.17 1.70
N GLU A 49 9.63 13.38 2.59
CA GLU A 49 8.23 13.55 3.02
C GLU A 49 7.98 14.95 3.60
N VAL A 50 8.84 15.42 4.52
CA VAL A 50 8.69 16.72 5.15
C VAL A 50 8.87 17.84 4.13
N GLU A 51 9.91 17.80 3.31
CA GLU A 51 10.22 18.86 2.34
C GLU A 51 9.11 19.01 1.29
N ASN A 52 8.49 17.91 0.86
CA ASN A 52 7.35 17.96 -0.05
C ASN A 52 6.08 18.40 0.66
N ALA A 53 5.84 17.95 1.91
CA ALA A 53 4.70 18.40 2.70
C ALA A 53 4.65 19.94 2.83
N MET A 54 5.80 20.57 3.02
CA MET A 54 5.89 22.04 3.15
C MET A 54 5.60 22.80 1.84
N ARG A 55 5.56 22.13 0.72
CA ARG A 55 5.24 22.70 -0.61
C ARG A 55 3.78 22.48 -1.02
N LEU A 56 3.05 21.62 -0.29
CA LEU A 56 1.66 21.32 -0.60
C LEU A 56 0.75 22.53 -0.38
N THR A 57 -0.17 22.71 -1.30
CA THR A 57 -1.23 23.69 -1.21
C THR A 57 -2.55 23.05 -0.76
N ALA A 58 -3.42 23.83 -0.14
CA ALA A 58 -4.75 23.36 0.25
C ALA A 58 -5.58 22.82 -0.94
N PRO A 59 -5.54 23.42 -2.15
CA PRO A 59 -6.19 22.86 -3.33
C PRO A 59 -5.67 21.46 -3.70
N GLN A 60 -4.35 21.20 -3.61
CA GLN A 60 -3.77 19.89 -3.89
C GLN A 60 -4.27 18.82 -2.89
N ILE A 61 -4.28 19.14 -1.60
CA ILE A 61 -4.78 18.24 -0.56
C ILE A 61 -6.28 17.96 -0.76
N ARG A 62 -7.07 18.99 -1.13
CA ARG A 62 -8.48 18.81 -1.46
C ARG A 62 -8.68 17.89 -2.67
N ALA A 63 -7.95 18.11 -3.76
CA ALA A 63 -8.03 17.27 -4.95
C ALA A 63 -7.69 15.79 -4.63
N ALA A 64 -6.65 15.55 -3.85
CA ALA A 64 -6.26 14.21 -3.39
C ALA A 64 -7.38 13.57 -2.53
N SER A 65 -8.03 14.35 -1.67
CA SER A 65 -9.17 13.87 -0.86
C SER A 65 -10.40 13.52 -1.71
N VAL A 66 -10.65 14.27 -2.77
CA VAL A 66 -11.72 13.96 -3.76
C VAL A 66 -11.40 12.65 -4.48
N MET A 67 -10.16 12.46 -4.96
CA MET A 67 -9.70 11.23 -5.61
C MET A 67 -9.85 10.02 -4.68
N ARG A 68 -9.44 10.15 -3.41
CA ARG A 68 -9.64 9.11 -2.39
C ARG A 68 -11.12 8.74 -2.24
N THR A 69 -12.02 9.74 -2.21
CA THR A 69 -13.47 9.52 -2.12
C THR A 69 -14.00 8.76 -3.34
N SER A 70 -13.53 9.12 -4.54
CA SER A 70 -13.89 8.42 -5.78
C SER A 70 -13.43 6.97 -5.76
N TRP A 71 -12.21 6.71 -5.28
CA TRP A 71 -11.70 5.36 -5.08
C TRP A 71 -12.53 4.55 -4.06
N HIS A 72 -12.86 5.15 -2.93
CA HIS A 72 -13.72 4.51 -1.93
C HIS A 72 -15.08 4.10 -2.53
N ARG A 73 -15.71 4.97 -3.33
CA ARG A 73 -16.97 4.65 -4.01
C ARG A 73 -16.81 3.52 -5.03
N MET A 74 -15.70 3.51 -5.78
CA MET A 74 -15.37 2.41 -6.70
C MET A 74 -15.26 1.08 -5.95
N LEU A 75 -14.55 1.05 -4.82
CA LEU A 75 -14.45 -0.16 -3.97
C LEU A 75 -15.81 -0.61 -3.46
N LEU A 76 -16.68 0.30 -3.03
CA LEU A 76 -18.03 -0.06 -2.60
C LEU A 76 -18.83 -0.74 -3.74
N SER A 77 -18.74 -0.24 -4.97
CA SER A 77 -19.42 -0.87 -6.12
C SER A 77 -18.82 -2.25 -6.47
N ILE A 78 -17.52 -2.43 -6.29
CA ILE A 78 -16.87 -3.76 -6.44
C ILE A 78 -17.42 -4.73 -5.40
N PHE A 79 -17.53 -4.29 -4.15
CA PHE A 79 -18.05 -5.12 -3.05
C PHE A 79 -19.57 -5.37 -3.09
N GLU A 80 -20.30 -4.84 -4.06
CA GLU A 80 -21.67 -5.28 -4.36
C GLU A 80 -21.68 -6.66 -5.05
N ARG A 81 -20.58 -7.02 -5.73
CA ARG A 81 -20.44 -8.25 -6.50
C ARG A 81 -19.46 -9.26 -5.89
N PHE A 82 -18.51 -8.79 -5.11
CA PHE A 82 -17.42 -9.59 -4.57
C PHE A 82 -17.34 -9.45 -3.04
N ASP A 83 -17.07 -10.56 -2.36
CA ASP A 83 -16.86 -10.56 -0.92
C ASP A 83 -15.48 -10.01 -0.53
N LEU A 84 -14.48 -10.31 -1.36
CA LEU A 84 -13.07 -9.96 -1.14
C LEU A 84 -12.39 -9.57 -2.45
N ILE A 85 -11.37 -8.73 -2.33
CA ILE A 85 -10.40 -8.47 -3.39
C ILE A 85 -9.07 -9.11 -2.96
N ALA A 86 -8.44 -9.87 -3.85
CA ALA A 86 -7.14 -10.47 -3.63
C ALA A 86 -6.07 -9.79 -4.50
N LEU A 87 -4.98 -9.37 -3.87
CA LEU A 87 -3.83 -8.75 -4.54
C LEU A 87 -2.53 -9.34 -3.95
N PRO A 88 -1.41 -9.32 -4.67
CA PRO A 88 -0.11 -9.57 -4.05
C PRO A 88 0.13 -8.62 -2.87
N THR A 89 0.76 -9.11 -1.82
CA THR A 89 1.13 -8.25 -0.67
C THR A 89 2.21 -7.25 -1.04
N ALA A 90 3.13 -7.64 -1.92
CA ALA A 90 4.19 -6.78 -2.44
C ALA A 90 4.31 -6.93 -3.96
N GLN A 91 4.90 -5.93 -4.61
CA GLN A 91 5.14 -5.93 -6.05
C GLN A 91 6.44 -6.67 -6.42
N VAL A 92 7.24 -7.05 -5.43
CA VAL A 92 8.53 -7.72 -5.59
C VAL A 92 8.69 -8.81 -4.54
N PHE A 93 9.46 -9.85 -4.86
CA PHE A 93 9.97 -10.78 -3.86
C PHE A 93 11.01 -10.11 -2.97
N PRO A 94 11.31 -10.67 -1.79
CA PRO A 94 12.41 -10.18 -0.95
C PRO A 94 13.68 -10.01 -1.77
N PHE A 95 14.35 -8.87 -1.60
CA PHE A 95 15.58 -8.50 -2.27
C PHE A 95 16.73 -8.39 -1.26
N ASP A 96 17.96 -8.24 -1.75
CA ASP A 96 19.16 -8.19 -0.92
C ASP A 96 19.07 -7.07 0.13
N VAL A 97 19.51 -7.36 1.38
CA VAL A 97 19.46 -6.43 2.51
C VAL A 97 20.30 -5.17 2.29
N GLY A 98 21.33 -5.24 1.46
CA GLY A 98 22.15 -4.10 1.03
C GLY A 98 21.45 -3.19 0.01
N THR A 99 20.34 -3.65 -0.58
CA THR A 99 19.56 -2.84 -1.50
C THR A 99 18.60 -1.95 -0.71
N HIS A 100 18.81 -0.64 -0.75
CA HIS A 100 17.98 0.31 0.01
C HIS A 100 16.50 0.22 -0.38
N TRP A 101 16.21 0.18 -1.69
CA TRP A 101 14.90 -0.15 -2.28
C TRP A 101 15.04 -0.40 -3.78
N PRO A 102 14.14 -1.20 -4.40
CA PRO A 102 14.18 -1.50 -5.83
C PRO A 102 13.96 -0.23 -6.65
N ARG A 103 14.85 0.06 -7.57
CA ARG A 103 14.76 1.22 -8.47
C ARG A 103 13.89 0.98 -9.69
N GLU A 104 13.62 -0.30 -9.97
CA GLU A 104 12.79 -0.75 -11.08
C GLU A 104 11.96 -1.96 -10.65
N VAL A 105 10.71 -2.04 -11.09
CA VAL A 105 9.81 -3.18 -10.90
C VAL A 105 9.12 -3.47 -12.23
N ALA A 106 9.31 -4.67 -12.76
CA ALA A 106 8.72 -5.13 -14.02
C ALA A 106 8.92 -4.15 -15.20
N GLY A 107 10.14 -3.61 -15.34
CA GLY A 107 10.49 -2.67 -16.41
C GLY A 107 10.05 -1.23 -16.16
N ARG A 108 9.39 -0.94 -15.04
CA ARG A 108 8.96 0.41 -14.66
C ARG A 108 9.90 0.99 -13.62
N ALA A 109 10.47 2.16 -13.92
CA ALA A 109 11.26 2.92 -12.95
C ALA A 109 10.40 3.38 -11.76
N MET A 110 10.94 3.25 -10.56
CA MET A 110 10.31 3.71 -9.32
C MET A 110 10.70 5.17 -9.08
N ASP A 111 9.71 6.05 -9.06
CA ASP A 111 9.88 7.50 -8.89
C ASP A 111 10.15 7.90 -7.43
N SER A 112 9.83 7.03 -6.50
CA SER A 112 9.99 7.28 -5.07
C SER A 112 10.12 5.97 -4.29
N TYR A 113 10.64 6.08 -3.06
CA TYR A 113 10.72 4.95 -2.14
C TYR A 113 9.38 4.21 -1.97
N HIS A 114 8.26 4.92 -1.98
CA HIS A 114 6.95 4.30 -1.75
C HIS A 114 6.39 3.57 -2.97
N ARG A 115 6.88 3.87 -4.17
CA ARG A 115 6.29 3.39 -5.43
C ARG A 115 6.36 1.86 -5.56
N TRP A 116 7.42 1.23 -5.11
CA TRP A 116 7.55 -0.23 -5.15
C TRP A 116 6.57 -0.95 -4.20
N MET A 117 5.92 -0.20 -3.28
CA MET A 117 4.89 -0.68 -2.37
C MET A 117 3.48 -0.21 -2.75
N GLN A 118 3.28 0.32 -3.96
CA GLN A 118 2.02 0.93 -4.39
C GLN A 118 0.80 0.03 -4.18
N VAL A 119 0.95 -1.29 -4.35
CA VAL A 119 -0.13 -2.26 -4.22
C VAL A 119 -0.79 -2.23 -2.83
N SER A 120 -0.07 -1.85 -1.78
CA SER A 120 -0.60 -1.73 -0.42
C SER A 120 -1.43 -0.44 -0.20
N ALA A 121 -1.28 0.56 -1.07
CA ALA A 121 -1.97 1.83 -0.94
C ALA A 121 -3.48 1.72 -1.24
N PHE A 122 -3.91 0.73 -2.01
CA PHE A 122 -5.29 0.60 -2.45
C PHE A 122 -6.26 0.35 -1.30
N ALA A 123 -5.94 -0.59 -0.41
CA ALA A 123 -6.73 -0.85 0.79
C ALA A 123 -6.70 0.35 1.76
N THR A 124 -5.51 0.95 1.95
CA THR A 124 -5.30 2.10 2.83
C THR A 124 -6.16 3.30 2.40
N LEU A 125 -6.11 3.69 1.12
CA LEU A 125 -6.92 4.79 0.60
C LEU A 125 -8.41 4.50 0.65
N GLY A 126 -8.79 3.24 0.44
CA GLY A 126 -10.18 2.79 0.51
C GLY A 126 -10.75 2.76 1.93
N GLY A 127 -9.90 2.76 2.97
CA GLY A 127 -10.33 2.53 4.34
C GLY A 127 -10.87 1.12 4.56
N CYS A 128 -10.30 0.16 3.84
CA CYS A 128 -10.71 -1.25 3.87
C CYS A 128 -9.84 -2.07 4.81
N PRO A 129 -10.40 -3.03 5.57
CA PRO A 129 -9.61 -4.02 6.27
C PRO A 129 -8.89 -4.92 5.27
N ALA A 130 -7.65 -5.28 5.59
CA ALA A 130 -6.86 -6.21 4.81
C ALA A 130 -6.09 -7.14 5.73
N VAL A 131 -5.97 -8.41 5.33
CA VAL A 131 -5.14 -9.41 5.99
C VAL A 131 -4.17 -9.98 4.97
N ASN A 132 -2.95 -10.25 5.41
CA ASN A 132 -1.97 -10.93 4.58
C ASN A 132 -1.96 -12.43 4.91
N VAL A 133 -2.02 -13.26 3.87
CA VAL A 133 -1.85 -14.71 3.96
C VAL A 133 -0.68 -15.16 3.08
N PRO A 134 0.08 -16.18 3.50
CA PRO A 134 1.19 -16.70 2.72
C PRO A 134 0.66 -17.46 1.48
N VAL A 135 1.34 -17.32 0.33
CA VAL A 135 0.97 -18.04 -0.90
C VAL A 135 2.07 -18.96 -1.42
N GLY A 136 3.23 -18.98 -0.80
CA GLY A 136 4.34 -19.86 -1.17
C GLY A 136 5.66 -19.12 -1.34
N PHE A 137 6.57 -19.79 -2.06
CA PHE A 137 7.94 -19.33 -2.28
C PHE A 137 8.25 -19.36 -3.77
N ASP A 138 9.21 -18.55 -4.18
CA ASP A 138 9.80 -18.66 -5.51
C ASP A 138 10.89 -19.78 -5.53
N ASP A 139 11.48 -20.00 -6.71
CA ASP A 139 12.54 -21.00 -6.93
C ASP A 139 13.81 -20.77 -6.08
N ARG A 140 13.94 -19.60 -5.45
CA ARG A 140 15.05 -19.25 -4.55
C ARG A 140 14.66 -19.33 -3.07
N GLY A 141 13.47 -19.84 -2.76
CA GLY A 141 12.96 -19.95 -1.40
C GLY A 141 12.51 -18.60 -0.79
N ARG A 142 12.25 -17.57 -1.61
CA ARG A 142 11.80 -16.28 -1.12
C ARG A 142 10.27 -16.27 -1.01
N PRO A 143 9.72 -15.88 0.17
CA PRO A 143 8.27 -15.92 0.38
C PRO A 143 7.54 -14.84 -0.39
N MET A 144 6.27 -15.12 -0.70
CA MET A 144 5.30 -14.14 -1.18
C MET A 144 3.99 -14.29 -0.39
N GLY A 145 3.31 -13.18 -0.18
CA GLY A 145 2.01 -13.13 0.44
C GLY A 145 0.94 -12.61 -0.52
N MET A 146 -0.30 -12.87 -0.13
CA MET A 146 -1.50 -12.32 -0.75
C MET A 146 -2.26 -11.51 0.28
N GLN A 147 -2.63 -10.28 -0.06
CA GLN A 147 -3.55 -9.50 0.76
C GLN A 147 -5.00 -9.79 0.34
N LEU A 148 -5.81 -10.15 1.31
CA LEU A 148 -7.26 -10.24 1.18
C LEU A 148 -7.87 -8.97 1.74
N ILE A 149 -8.54 -8.21 0.89
CA ILE A 149 -9.13 -6.92 1.22
C ILE A 149 -10.65 -7.09 1.26
N GLY A 150 -11.26 -6.67 2.35
CA GLY A 150 -12.70 -6.75 2.53
C GLY A 150 -13.38 -5.38 2.51
N ARG A 151 -14.70 -5.41 2.56
CA ARG A 151 -15.55 -4.22 2.66
C ARG A 151 -15.17 -3.38 3.89
N PRO A 152 -15.25 -2.04 3.84
CA PRO A 152 -15.04 -1.19 5.01
C PRO A 152 -15.85 -1.67 6.22
N ARG A 153 -15.23 -1.78 7.39
CA ARG A 153 -15.76 -2.35 8.65
C ARG A 153 -16.06 -3.85 8.59
N GLY A 154 -15.60 -4.56 7.56
CA GLY A 154 -15.75 -6.01 7.39
C GLY A 154 -14.62 -6.82 8.01
N ASP A 155 -13.98 -6.35 9.08
CA ASP A 155 -12.79 -6.95 9.70
C ASP A 155 -12.99 -8.42 10.03
N LEU A 156 -14.13 -8.76 10.64
CA LEU A 156 -14.46 -10.14 10.99
C LEU A 156 -14.57 -11.05 9.75
N ALA A 157 -15.14 -10.55 8.65
CA ALA A 157 -15.27 -11.32 7.41
C ALA A 157 -13.88 -11.60 6.80
N VAL A 158 -12.99 -10.61 6.81
CA VAL A 158 -11.61 -10.76 6.34
C VAL A 158 -10.83 -11.76 7.19
N LEU A 159 -10.95 -11.70 8.51
CA LEU A 159 -10.32 -12.67 9.42
C LEU A 159 -10.85 -14.09 9.22
N LYS A 160 -12.18 -14.26 9.07
CA LYS A 160 -12.77 -15.57 8.76
C LYS A 160 -12.25 -16.14 7.43
N ALA A 161 -12.10 -15.30 6.40
CA ALA A 161 -11.55 -15.73 5.14
C ALA A 161 -10.09 -16.16 5.25
N ALA A 162 -9.27 -15.45 6.04
CA ALA A 162 -7.89 -15.84 6.31
C ALA A 162 -7.81 -17.20 7.01
N VAL A 163 -8.62 -17.42 8.05
CA VAL A 163 -8.69 -18.73 8.75
C VAL A 163 -9.13 -19.84 7.81
N ALA A 164 -10.13 -19.61 6.96
CA ALA A 164 -10.58 -20.59 5.98
C ALA A 164 -9.47 -20.91 4.95
N TYR A 165 -8.74 -19.88 4.51
CA TYR A 165 -7.60 -20.05 3.62
C TYR A 165 -6.50 -20.92 4.26
N GLU A 166 -6.06 -20.60 5.46
CA GLU A 166 -5.01 -21.34 6.19
C GLU A 166 -5.42 -22.79 6.51
N THR A 167 -6.70 -23.02 6.77
CA THR A 167 -7.22 -24.36 7.02
C THR A 167 -7.23 -25.21 5.75
N THR A 168 -7.47 -24.59 4.61
CA THR A 168 -7.55 -25.28 3.30
C THR A 168 -6.18 -25.47 2.66
N LEU A 169 -5.29 -24.50 2.84
CA LEU A 169 -3.92 -24.49 2.31
C LEU A 169 -2.95 -24.25 3.46
N PRO A 170 -2.70 -25.27 4.30
CA PRO A 170 -1.80 -25.11 5.43
C PRO A 170 -0.40 -24.73 4.94
N TRP A 171 0.26 -23.88 5.71
CA TRP A 171 1.63 -23.48 5.48
C TRP A 171 2.55 -24.70 5.42
N PRO A 172 3.46 -24.84 4.45
CA PRO A 172 4.36 -25.97 4.36
C PRO A 172 5.16 -26.12 5.65
N ALA A 173 5.10 -27.28 6.29
CA ALA A 173 5.90 -27.58 7.47
C ALA A 173 7.39 -27.49 7.09
N GLY A 174 8.16 -26.66 7.77
CA GLY A 174 9.61 -26.50 7.58
C GLY A 174 10.03 -25.35 6.67
N ALA A 175 9.15 -24.38 6.38
CA ALA A 175 9.50 -23.13 5.73
C ALA A 175 10.05 -22.10 6.73
#